data_7519a4530102bb5384d55ffa8978d50c
#
_entry.id   7519a4530102bb5384d55ffa8978d50c
#
_cell.length_a   1.000
_cell.length_b   1.000
_cell.length_c   1.000
_cell.angle_alpha   90.00
_cell.angle_beta   90.00
_cell.angle_gamma   90.00
#
_symmetry.space_group_name_H-M   'P 1'
#
loop_
_entity.id
_entity.type
_entity.pdbx_description
1 polymer ?
#
loop_
_entity_poly.entity_id
_entity_poly.type
_entity_poly.pdbx_seq_one_letter_code
_entity_poly.pdbx_strand_id
1 'polypeptide(L)'
;PMVVVLLRAAASVEGPAMSVGDMDPGQAILWGKARHTARVESMVRQLRGAPAGDYACRGSDELVGGSEAMSGFRSRLLQVAEHDVPTLIHGSCGTPLEPAARWLHVSSGRRGESFVPIDCREGAESQLLLRIFGHVRNAFPGANQAVPAAIALAERGTLLLDGLEHASERVQMRLVDLLARGQWQPVGSQVTRYSTARVVAILRQPPIQAVMAGKFRRELMDQ
;
A
#
# COMPACT_ATOMS: atom_id res chain seq x y z
N PRO A 1 -11.63 6.67 -11.57
CA PRO A 1 -11.55 5.20 -11.47
C PRO A 1 -10.13 4.78 -11.13
N MET A 2 -10.00 3.84 -10.18
CA MET A 2 -8.72 3.27 -9.77
C MET A 2 -8.10 2.48 -10.93
N VAL A 3 -6.82 2.74 -11.24
CA VAL A 3 -6.10 1.99 -12.27
C VAL A 3 -5.62 0.68 -11.70
N VAL A 4 -6.03 -0.44 -12.30
CA VAL A 4 -5.62 -1.78 -11.88
C VAL A 4 -4.39 -2.20 -12.68
N VAL A 5 -3.26 -2.36 -12.01
CA VAL A 5 -2.02 -2.87 -12.59
C VAL A 5 -1.83 -4.33 -12.18
N LEU A 6 -1.94 -5.22 -13.13
CA LEU A 6 -1.81 -6.66 -12.91
C LEU A 6 -0.38 -7.10 -13.15
N LEU A 7 0.30 -7.60 -12.12
CA LEU A 7 1.44 -8.48 -12.28
C LEU A 7 0.90 -9.89 -12.52
N ARG A 8 0.65 -10.27 -13.78
CA ARG A 8 0.46 -11.67 -14.10
C ARG A 8 1.81 -12.33 -13.99
N ALA A 9 1.97 -13.24 -13.02
CA ALA A 9 2.94 -14.30 -13.20
C ALA A 9 2.68 -14.87 -14.59
N ALA A 10 3.74 -15.06 -15.40
CA ALA A 10 3.60 -15.61 -16.74
C ALA A 10 2.62 -16.77 -16.66
N ALA A 11 1.50 -16.63 -17.39
CA ALA A 11 0.47 -17.65 -17.37
C ALA A 11 1.15 -18.94 -17.73
N SER A 12 0.91 -19.96 -16.92
CA SER A 12 1.25 -21.33 -17.18
C SER A 12 1.21 -21.63 -18.69
N VAL A 13 2.37 -21.57 -19.32
CA VAL A 13 2.69 -22.58 -20.29
C VAL A 13 2.57 -23.87 -19.48
N GLU A 14 1.75 -24.79 -19.90
CA GLU A 14 1.67 -26.14 -19.35
C GLU A 14 3.08 -26.77 -19.42
N GLY A 15 3.84 -26.55 -18.39
CA GLY A 15 5.15 -27.06 -18.08
C GLY A 15 5.22 -27.26 -16.58
N PRO A 16 6.01 -28.17 -16.06
CA PRO A 16 6.03 -28.52 -14.65
C PRO A 16 6.20 -27.26 -13.80
N ALA A 17 5.43 -27.17 -12.73
CA ALA A 17 5.45 -26.08 -11.79
C ALA A 17 6.90 -25.74 -11.42
N MET A 18 7.34 -24.51 -11.76
CA MET A 18 8.65 -24.01 -11.32
C MET A 18 8.65 -23.99 -9.80
N SER A 19 9.53 -24.79 -9.22
CA SER A 19 9.74 -24.86 -7.79
C SER A 19 10.47 -23.61 -7.30
N VAL A 20 10.41 -23.33 -6.00
CA VAL A 20 11.16 -22.25 -5.33
C VAL A 20 12.68 -22.29 -5.65
N GLY A 21 13.17 -23.40 -6.21
CA GLY A 21 14.54 -23.57 -6.67
C GLY A 21 14.92 -22.81 -7.95
N ASP A 22 13.96 -22.29 -8.70
CA ASP A 22 14.21 -21.60 -9.97
C ASP A 22 14.28 -20.07 -9.82
N MET A 23 14.13 -19.53 -8.61
CA MET A 23 14.39 -18.12 -8.31
C MET A 23 15.87 -17.94 -8.00
N ASP A 24 16.49 -16.94 -8.62
CA ASP A 24 17.87 -16.55 -8.26
C ASP A 24 17.96 -16.31 -6.73
N PRO A 25 18.83 -17.06 -6.02
CA PRO A 25 18.97 -16.95 -4.56
C PRO A 25 19.29 -15.54 -4.08
N GLY A 26 19.96 -14.72 -4.91
CA GLY A 26 20.24 -13.31 -4.63
C GLY A 26 18.98 -12.46 -4.57
N GLN A 27 17.99 -12.75 -5.38
CA GLN A 27 16.70 -12.05 -5.39
C GLN A 27 15.91 -12.36 -4.12
N ALA A 28 15.81 -13.62 -3.73
CA ALA A 28 15.05 -14.03 -2.54
C ALA A 28 15.63 -13.44 -1.23
N ILE A 29 16.97 -13.32 -1.12
CA ILE A 29 17.65 -12.82 0.08
C ILE A 29 17.52 -11.28 0.22
N LEU A 30 17.66 -10.54 -0.89
CA LEU A 30 17.47 -9.09 -0.91
C LEU A 30 16.05 -8.69 -0.49
N TRP A 31 15.06 -9.45 -0.91
CA TRP A 31 13.64 -9.20 -0.62
C TRP A 31 13.25 -9.49 0.83
N GLY A 32 13.80 -10.52 1.45
CA GLY A 32 13.51 -10.90 2.83
C GLY A 32 14.08 -9.94 3.87
N LYS A 33 15.33 -9.52 3.72
CA LYS A 33 16.02 -8.67 4.70
C LYS A 33 15.59 -7.21 4.65
N ALA A 34 15.42 -6.63 3.47
CA ALA A 34 15.00 -5.24 3.32
C ALA A 34 13.60 -4.96 3.87
N ARG A 35 12.67 -5.92 3.73
CA ARG A 35 11.31 -5.80 4.25
C ARG A 35 11.25 -5.67 5.78
N HIS A 36 12.06 -6.45 6.48
CA HIS A 36 11.98 -6.49 7.96
C HIS A 36 12.59 -5.24 8.59
N THR A 37 13.71 -4.78 8.07
CA THR A 37 14.43 -3.62 8.62
C THR A 37 13.68 -2.31 8.36
N ALA A 38 13.26 -2.05 7.13
CA ALA A 38 12.53 -0.82 6.79
C ALA A 38 11.18 -0.72 7.52
N ARG A 39 10.52 -1.85 7.74
CA ARG A 39 9.22 -1.92 8.43
C ARG A 39 9.34 -1.64 9.92
N VAL A 40 10.32 -2.25 10.59
CA VAL A 40 10.58 -2.01 12.01
C VAL A 40 11.03 -0.57 12.24
N GLU A 41 11.89 -0.04 11.39
CA GLU A 41 12.34 1.35 11.46
C GLU A 41 11.21 2.35 11.24
N SER A 42 10.33 2.12 10.26
CA SER A 42 9.15 2.95 10.02
C SER A 42 8.21 2.96 11.22
N MET A 43 7.94 1.78 11.79
CA MET A 43 7.06 1.63 12.95
C MET A 43 7.64 2.25 14.22
N VAL A 44 8.95 2.10 14.45
CA VAL A 44 9.67 2.74 15.58
C VAL A 44 9.70 4.24 15.44
N ARG A 45 9.86 4.79 14.23
CA ARG A 45 9.81 6.23 13.97
C ARG A 45 8.42 6.81 14.16
N GLN A 46 7.38 6.14 13.71
CA GLN A 46 5.98 6.53 13.96
C GLN A 46 5.69 6.64 15.47
N LEU A 47 6.20 5.70 16.26
CA LEU A 47 6.04 5.70 17.72
C LEU A 47 6.87 6.79 18.43
N ARG A 48 7.95 7.27 17.82
CA ARG A 48 8.84 8.29 18.40
C ARG A 48 8.54 9.72 17.96
N GLY A 49 7.52 9.97 17.15
CA GLY A 49 7.14 11.32 16.70
C GLY A 49 8.19 12.00 15.83
N ALA A 50 8.94 11.24 15.02
CA ALA A 50 9.94 11.80 14.11
C ALA A 50 9.29 12.68 13.03
N PRO A 51 9.94 13.77 12.59
CA PRO A 51 9.42 14.69 11.58
C PRO A 51 9.24 13.98 10.23
N ALA A 52 8.24 14.42 9.47
CA ALA A 52 7.79 13.81 8.20
C ALA A 52 8.89 13.62 7.13
N GLY A 53 9.98 14.38 7.19
CA GLY A 53 11.10 14.31 6.24
C GLY A 53 11.91 13.01 6.21
N ASP A 54 11.72 12.11 7.20
CA ASP A 54 12.50 10.87 7.31
C ASP A 54 11.86 9.67 6.58
N TYR A 55 10.68 9.83 5.97
CA TYR A 55 10.02 8.80 5.15
C TYR A 55 10.51 8.78 3.69
N ALA A 56 11.59 9.50 3.38
CA ALA A 56 12.21 9.45 2.07
C ALA A 56 12.64 8.01 1.72
N CYS A 57 12.28 7.56 0.52
CA CYS A 57 12.69 6.26 0.02
C CYS A 57 14.22 6.15 0.00
N ARG A 58 14.77 5.39 0.93
CA ARG A 58 16.19 5.03 0.96
C ARG A 58 16.30 3.53 0.72
N GLY A 59 16.81 3.16 -0.44
CA GLY A 59 17.04 1.76 -0.78
C GLY A 59 16.89 1.52 -2.28
N SER A 60 17.35 0.38 -2.77
CA SER A 60 17.22 -0.01 -4.16
C SER A 60 15.75 -0.19 -4.54
N ASP A 61 15.17 0.87 -5.06
CA ASP A 61 13.78 0.91 -5.54
C ASP A 61 13.66 0.26 -6.94
N GLU A 62 14.63 -0.55 -7.31
CA GLU A 62 14.66 -1.22 -8.60
C GLU A 62 13.78 -2.47 -8.62
N LEU A 63 12.89 -2.49 -9.58
CA LEU A 63 12.19 -3.72 -9.97
C LEU A 63 13.13 -4.56 -10.83
N VAL A 64 13.75 -5.57 -10.20
CA VAL A 64 14.71 -6.47 -10.87
C VAL A 64 13.96 -7.55 -11.65
N GLY A 65 14.42 -7.86 -12.84
CA GLY A 65 13.91 -8.93 -13.69
C GLY A 65 14.00 -8.57 -15.19
N GLY A 66 14.53 -9.49 -15.99
CA GLY A 66 14.70 -9.33 -17.44
C GLY A 66 13.61 -9.98 -18.29
N SER A 67 12.60 -10.62 -17.69
CA SER A 67 11.53 -11.28 -18.45
C SER A 67 10.65 -10.26 -19.18
N GLU A 68 10.06 -10.68 -20.30
CA GLU A 68 9.09 -9.86 -21.06
C GLU A 68 7.90 -9.43 -20.18
N ALA A 69 7.41 -10.33 -19.32
CA ALA A 69 6.35 -10.04 -18.38
C ALA A 69 6.73 -8.90 -17.40
N MET A 70 7.97 -8.90 -16.89
CA MET A 70 8.46 -7.85 -15.99
C MET A 70 8.68 -6.54 -16.75
N SER A 71 9.18 -6.59 -17.98
CA SER A 71 9.31 -5.41 -18.84
C SER A 71 7.96 -4.77 -19.12
N GLY A 72 6.96 -5.56 -19.51
CA GLY A 72 5.59 -5.08 -19.71
C GLY A 72 4.94 -4.54 -18.44
N PHE A 73 5.24 -5.13 -17.28
CA PHE A 73 4.77 -4.64 -15.99
C PHE A 73 5.38 -3.26 -15.66
N ARG A 74 6.70 -3.10 -15.81
CA ARG A 74 7.39 -1.82 -15.63
C ARG A 74 6.83 -0.73 -16.53
N SER A 75 6.61 -1.04 -17.81
CA SER A 75 6.05 -0.07 -18.76
C SER A 75 4.66 0.41 -18.33
N ARG A 76 3.80 -0.48 -17.83
CA ARG A 76 2.48 -0.11 -17.28
C ARG A 76 2.59 0.75 -16.03
N LEU A 77 3.50 0.40 -15.12
CA LEU A 77 3.73 1.21 -13.92
C LEU A 77 4.21 2.62 -14.27
N LEU A 78 5.09 2.76 -15.29
CA LEU A 78 5.54 4.08 -15.76
C LEU A 78 4.39 4.91 -16.30
N GLN A 79 3.53 4.33 -17.13
CA GLN A 79 2.33 5.02 -17.63
C GLN A 79 1.43 5.50 -16.48
N VAL A 80 1.23 4.66 -15.47
CA VAL A 80 0.43 5.01 -14.29
C VAL A 80 1.15 6.05 -13.41
N ALA A 81 2.49 6.05 -13.39
CA ALA A 81 3.27 7.01 -12.61
C ALA A 81 3.11 8.46 -13.09
N GLU A 82 2.84 8.67 -14.40
CA GLU A 82 2.58 9.98 -14.99
C GLU A 82 1.24 10.58 -14.52
N HIS A 83 0.33 9.73 -14.05
CA HIS A 83 -1.00 10.15 -13.61
C HIS A 83 -1.14 10.06 -12.09
N ASP A 84 -1.76 11.06 -11.50
CA ASP A 84 -1.97 11.13 -10.05
C ASP A 84 -3.30 10.47 -9.64
N VAL A 85 -3.44 9.21 -10.00
CA VAL A 85 -4.67 8.42 -9.77
C VAL A 85 -4.44 7.33 -8.72
N PRO A 86 -5.49 6.96 -7.95
CA PRO A 86 -5.45 5.79 -7.09
C PRO A 86 -5.07 4.54 -7.89
N THR A 87 -4.23 3.69 -7.32
CA THR A 87 -3.68 2.55 -8.07
C THR A 87 -3.84 1.26 -7.28
N LEU A 88 -4.34 0.22 -7.93
CA LEU A 88 -4.41 -1.13 -7.39
C LEU A 88 -3.37 -2.02 -8.06
N ILE A 89 -2.44 -2.55 -7.28
CA ILE A 89 -1.44 -3.51 -7.73
C ILE A 89 -1.86 -4.89 -7.25
N HIS A 90 -1.95 -5.84 -8.18
CA HIS A 90 -2.29 -7.21 -7.87
C HIS A 90 -1.20 -8.17 -8.33
N GLY A 91 -0.91 -9.18 -7.51
CA GLY A 91 -0.03 -10.28 -7.86
C GLY A 91 -0.29 -11.51 -7.00
N SER A 92 0.17 -12.67 -7.45
CA SER A 92 0.02 -13.93 -6.74
C SER A 92 0.66 -13.91 -5.35
N CYS A 93 0.19 -14.77 -4.45
CA CYS A 93 0.82 -15.00 -3.16
C CYS A 93 2.31 -15.27 -3.32
N GLY A 94 3.13 -14.65 -2.45
CA GLY A 94 4.60 -14.77 -2.53
C GLY A 94 5.26 -13.72 -3.45
N THR A 95 4.52 -13.08 -4.35
CA THR A 95 5.08 -12.01 -5.18
C THR A 95 5.34 -10.78 -4.32
N PRO A 96 6.57 -10.25 -4.33
CA PRO A 96 6.89 -9.03 -3.59
C PRO A 96 6.37 -7.80 -4.34
N LEU A 97 5.23 -7.27 -3.92
CA LEU A 97 4.56 -6.15 -4.61
C LEU A 97 4.86 -4.78 -3.99
N GLU A 98 5.34 -4.73 -2.75
CA GLU A 98 5.73 -3.46 -2.12
C GLU A 98 6.81 -2.71 -2.93
N PRO A 99 7.87 -3.36 -3.44
CA PRO A 99 8.82 -2.68 -4.32
C PRO A 99 8.21 -2.12 -5.59
N ALA A 100 7.18 -2.76 -6.15
CA ALA A 100 6.46 -2.20 -7.29
C ALA A 100 5.75 -0.89 -6.92
N ALA A 101 5.16 -0.83 -5.73
CA ALA A 101 4.55 0.40 -5.22
C ALA A 101 5.59 1.50 -4.93
N ARG A 102 6.75 1.12 -4.38
CA ARG A 102 7.88 2.06 -4.19
C ARG A 102 8.40 2.59 -5.52
N TRP A 103 8.60 1.70 -6.48
CA TRP A 103 9.05 2.08 -7.81
C TRP A 103 8.05 3.02 -8.51
N LEU A 104 6.74 2.75 -8.38
CA LEU A 104 5.69 3.64 -8.84
C LEU A 104 5.81 5.04 -8.20
N HIS A 105 6.05 5.10 -6.89
CA HIS A 105 6.22 6.37 -6.17
C HIS A 105 7.44 7.15 -6.68
N VAL A 106 8.63 6.52 -6.74
CA VAL A 106 9.86 7.21 -7.16
C VAL A 106 9.86 7.59 -8.65
N SER A 107 9.07 6.88 -9.46
CA SER A 107 8.89 7.19 -10.88
C SER A 107 7.82 8.26 -11.14
N SER A 108 7.11 8.70 -10.11
CA SER A 108 6.04 9.70 -10.20
C SER A 108 6.50 11.12 -9.86
N GLY A 109 5.64 12.10 -10.10
CA GLY A 109 5.86 13.47 -9.65
C GLY A 109 5.97 13.63 -8.12
N ARG A 110 5.65 12.58 -7.36
CA ARG A 110 5.69 12.57 -5.88
C ARG A 110 6.97 11.95 -5.30
N ARG A 111 7.98 11.70 -6.12
CA ARG A 111 9.25 11.03 -5.74
C ARG A 111 10.00 11.65 -4.56
N GLY A 112 9.80 12.95 -4.32
CA GLY A 112 10.43 13.70 -3.22
C GLY A 112 9.56 13.82 -1.97
N GLU A 113 8.36 13.26 -2.00
CA GLU A 113 7.39 13.32 -0.93
C GLU A 113 7.41 12.05 -0.07
N SER A 114 6.59 12.02 1.00
CA SER A 114 6.52 10.88 1.92
C SER A 114 5.96 9.63 1.24
N PHE A 115 6.55 8.46 1.53
CA PHE A 115 6.00 7.15 1.21
C PHE A 115 5.66 6.42 2.51
N VAL A 116 4.38 6.25 2.79
CA VAL A 116 3.89 5.70 4.06
C VAL A 116 3.27 4.32 3.83
N PRO A 117 3.99 3.21 4.13
CA PRO A 117 3.46 1.87 3.99
C PRO A 117 2.66 1.43 5.22
N ILE A 118 1.50 0.84 4.99
CA ILE A 118 0.66 0.18 5.99
C ILE A 118 0.40 -1.25 5.55
N ASP A 119 0.77 -2.22 6.39
CA ASP A 119 0.36 -3.60 6.20
C ASP A 119 -1.02 -3.81 6.86
N CYS A 120 -2.02 -4.12 6.02
CA CYS A 120 -3.39 -4.33 6.44
C CYS A 120 -3.62 -5.71 7.09
N ARG A 121 -2.64 -6.61 7.03
CA ARG A 121 -2.69 -7.94 7.64
C ARG A 121 -2.28 -7.93 9.11
N GLU A 122 -1.67 -6.84 9.56
CA GLU A 122 -1.14 -6.73 10.92
C GLU A 122 -2.12 -6.09 11.89
N GLY A 123 -2.28 -6.76 13.01
CA GLY A 123 -3.02 -6.25 14.16
C GLY A 123 -4.53 -6.46 14.06
N ALA A 124 -5.23 -6.02 15.11
CA ALA A 124 -6.68 -6.04 15.15
C ALA A 124 -7.27 -4.94 14.25
N GLU A 125 -8.51 -5.11 13.82
CA GLU A 125 -9.26 -4.14 13.02
C GLU A 125 -9.19 -2.71 13.57
N SER A 126 -9.40 -2.57 14.88
CA SER A 126 -9.35 -1.29 15.57
C SER A 126 -7.98 -0.62 15.45
N GLN A 127 -6.90 -1.40 15.50
CA GLN A 127 -5.54 -0.89 15.35
C GLN A 127 -5.28 -0.40 13.93
N LEU A 128 -5.73 -1.17 12.92
CA LEU A 128 -5.59 -0.75 11.52
C LEU A 128 -6.34 0.56 11.25
N LEU A 129 -7.56 0.68 11.77
CA LEU A 129 -8.35 1.90 11.67
C LEU A 129 -7.60 3.11 12.27
N LEU A 130 -7.04 2.94 13.48
CA LEU A 130 -6.27 3.98 14.16
C LEU A 130 -4.96 4.33 13.43
N ARG A 131 -4.28 3.35 12.84
CA ARG A 131 -3.06 3.59 12.06
C ARG A 131 -3.34 4.41 10.81
N ILE A 132 -4.40 4.08 10.06
CA ILE A 132 -4.72 4.77 8.81
C ILE A 132 -5.27 6.17 9.09
N PHE A 133 -6.27 6.29 9.99
CA PHE A 133 -7.03 7.53 10.19
C PHE A 133 -6.65 8.31 11.46
N GLY A 134 -5.75 7.77 12.29
CA GLY A 134 -5.38 8.40 13.56
C GLY A 134 -6.55 8.51 14.54
N HIS A 135 -6.30 9.14 15.68
CA HIS A 135 -7.35 9.47 16.65
C HIS A 135 -7.04 10.76 17.40
N VAL A 136 -8.09 11.41 17.88
CA VAL A 136 -7.94 12.55 18.78
C VAL A 136 -7.76 12.07 20.23
N ARG A 137 -7.29 12.97 21.08
CA ARG A 137 -7.21 12.71 22.51
C ARG A 137 -8.62 12.40 23.06
N ASN A 138 -8.70 11.42 23.95
CA ASN A 138 -9.95 10.94 24.56
C ASN A 138 -10.97 10.32 23.57
N ALA A 139 -10.53 9.88 22.40
CA ALA A 139 -11.37 9.20 21.42
C ALA A 139 -11.98 7.88 21.94
N PHE A 140 -11.31 7.24 22.88
CA PHE A 140 -11.74 5.99 23.55
C PHE A 140 -10.99 5.85 24.90
N PRO A 141 -11.43 4.98 25.82
CA PRO A 141 -10.73 4.72 27.07
C PRO A 141 -9.28 4.31 26.79
N GLY A 142 -8.30 5.05 27.36
CA GLY A 142 -6.87 4.84 27.13
C GLY A 142 -6.25 5.70 26.03
N ALA A 143 -7.02 6.48 25.27
CA ALA A 143 -6.52 7.43 24.27
C ALA A 143 -6.01 8.72 24.94
N ASN A 144 -4.95 8.64 25.74
CA ASN A 144 -4.43 9.76 26.53
C ASN A 144 -3.80 10.86 25.67
N GLN A 145 -3.38 10.53 24.44
CA GLN A 145 -2.78 11.44 23.47
C GLN A 145 -3.43 11.26 22.10
N ALA A 146 -3.38 12.28 21.26
CA ALA A 146 -3.74 12.15 19.86
C ALA A 146 -2.62 11.42 19.10
N VAL A 147 -3.01 10.57 18.16
CA VAL A 147 -2.07 9.87 17.26
C VAL A 147 -2.32 10.34 15.82
N PRO A 148 -1.28 10.78 15.11
CA PRO A 148 -1.43 11.22 13.72
C PRO A 148 -1.87 10.06 12.82
N ALA A 149 -2.66 10.38 11.81
CA ALA A 149 -3.10 9.44 10.79
C ALA A 149 -1.99 9.17 9.77
N ALA A 150 -1.83 7.94 9.30
CA ALA A 150 -0.91 7.62 8.21
C ALA A 150 -1.23 8.44 6.94
N ILE A 151 -2.53 8.67 6.68
CA ILE A 151 -2.97 9.51 5.57
C ILE A 151 -2.53 10.97 5.72
N ALA A 152 -2.47 11.50 6.96
CA ALA A 152 -1.94 12.84 7.22
C ALA A 152 -0.41 12.87 7.06
N LEU A 153 0.30 11.81 7.46
CA LEU A 153 1.74 11.68 7.27
C LEU A 153 2.13 11.52 5.80
N ALA A 154 1.26 10.90 5.00
CA ALA A 154 1.46 10.80 3.57
C ALA A 154 1.28 12.14 2.84
N GLU A 155 0.45 13.04 3.38
CA GLU A 155 0.20 14.39 2.84
C GLU A 155 0.07 14.45 1.32
N ARG A 156 1.11 14.98 0.64
CA ARG A 156 1.23 15.09 -0.82
C ARG A 156 1.93 13.87 -1.45
N GLY A 157 2.39 12.94 -0.62
CA GLY A 157 3.12 11.75 -1.01
C GLY A 157 2.20 10.57 -1.36
N THR A 158 2.61 9.37 -0.95
CA THR A 158 1.92 8.12 -1.27
C THR A 158 1.62 7.32 0.00
N LEU A 159 0.36 6.94 0.17
CA LEU A 159 -0.08 5.97 1.18
C LEU A 159 -0.18 4.60 0.53
N LEU A 160 0.63 3.64 0.97
CA LEU A 160 0.57 2.26 0.54
C LEU A 160 -0.25 1.43 1.53
N LEU A 161 -1.24 0.68 1.02
CA LEU A 161 -2.08 -0.27 1.77
C LEU A 161 -1.80 -1.69 1.26
N ASP A 162 -0.91 -2.44 1.91
CA ASP A 162 -0.54 -3.81 1.50
C ASP A 162 -1.50 -4.84 2.11
N GLY A 163 -2.13 -5.65 1.26
CA GLY A 163 -3.09 -6.67 1.66
C GLY A 163 -4.45 -6.08 2.06
N LEU A 164 -4.95 -5.12 1.28
CA LEU A 164 -6.18 -4.39 1.60
C LEU A 164 -7.41 -5.30 1.72
N GLU A 165 -7.41 -6.49 1.11
CA GLU A 165 -8.45 -7.52 1.26
C GLU A 165 -8.56 -8.10 2.69
N HIS A 166 -7.61 -7.80 3.56
CA HIS A 166 -7.65 -8.19 4.98
C HIS A 166 -8.20 -7.06 5.87
N ALA A 167 -8.38 -5.87 5.32
CA ALA A 167 -9.00 -4.77 6.06
C ALA A 167 -10.50 -5.04 6.23
N SER A 168 -11.02 -4.68 7.40
CA SER A 168 -12.46 -4.79 7.66
C SER A 168 -13.29 -3.92 6.73
N GLU A 169 -14.55 -4.27 6.59
CA GLU A 169 -15.51 -3.50 5.82
C GLU A 169 -15.54 -2.03 6.25
N ARG A 170 -15.48 -1.77 7.56
CA ARG A 170 -15.47 -0.41 8.12
C ARG A 170 -14.27 0.42 7.64
N VAL A 171 -13.08 -0.18 7.60
CA VAL A 171 -11.88 0.47 7.08
C VAL A 171 -12.04 0.76 5.59
N GLN A 172 -12.51 -0.23 4.83
CA GLN A 172 -12.72 -0.11 3.39
C GLN A 172 -13.77 0.97 3.05
N MET A 173 -14.87 1.06 3.80
CA MET A 173 -15.88 2.13 3.61
C MET A 173 -15.28 3.53 3.78
N ARG A 174 -14.48 3.72 4.82
CA ARG A 174 -13.81 5.02 5.04
C ARG A 174 -12.78 5.34 3.95
N LEU A 175 -12.16 4.33 3.35
CA LEU A 175 -11.28 4.51 2.20
C LEU A 175 -12.06 4.90 0.94
N VAL A 176 -13.29 4.40 0.75
CA VAL A 176 -14.17 4.85 -0.34
C VAL A 176 -14.45 6.35 -0.22
N ASP A 177 -14.82 6.84 0.98
CA ASP A 177 -15.06 8.28 1.20
C ASP A 177 -13.79 9.11 0.93
N LEU A 178 -12.64 8.60 1.36
CA LEU A 178 -11.36 9.24 1.08
C LEU A 178 -11.06 9.33 -0.41
N LEU A 179 -11.22 8.23 -1.15
CA LEU A 179 -10.91 8.18 -2.58
C LEU A 179 -11.92 9.00 -3.41
N ALA A 180 -13.19 8.96 -3.04
CA ALA A 180 -14.25 9.66 -3.76
C ALA A 180 -14.22 11.18 -3.56
N ARG A 181 -13.88 11.64 -2.34
CA ARG A 181 -14.04 13.03 -1.93
C ARG A 181 -12.77 13.69 -1.41
N GLY A 182 -11.68 12.95 -1.28
CA GLY A 182 -10.46 13.42 -0.61
C GLY A 182 -10.66 13.69 0.89
N GLN A 183 -11.77 13.25 1.49
CA GLN A 183 -12.18 13.58 2.85
C GLN A 183 -11.94 12.42 3.81
N TRP A 184 -11.52 12.75 5.02
CA TRP A 184 -11.35 11.78 6.09
C TRP A 184 -11.52 12.44 7.46
N GLN A 185 -11.74 11.64 8.50
CA GLN A 185 -11.88 12.11 9.87
C GLN A 185 -11.04 11.25 10.81
N PRO A 186 -10.30 11.84 11.77
CA PRO A 186 -9.69 11.07 12.85
C PRO A 186 -10.76 10.35 13.68
N VAL A 187 -10.41 9.22 14.26
CA VAL A 187 -11.30 8.50 15.17
C VAL A 187 -11.60 9.39 16.39
N GLY A 188 -12.86 9.47 16.77
CA GLY A 188 -13.33 10.34 17.86
C GLY A 188 -13.47 11.82 17.52
N SER A 189 -13.22 12.22 16.26
CA SER A 189 -13.40 13.59 15.78
C SER A 189 -14.58 13.68 14.83
N GLN A 190 -15.30 14.79 14.88
CA GLN A 190 -16.30 15.18 13.88
C GLN A 190 -15.73 16.15 12.82
N VAL A 191 -14.47 16.55 13.00
CA VAL A 191 -13.82 17.49 12.09
C VAL A 191 -13.37 16.75 10.84
N THR A 192 -13.91 17.11 9.69
CA THR A 192 -13.48 16.61 8.39
C THR A 192 -12.16 17.26 7.98
N ARG A 193 -11.24 16.43 7.52
CA ARG A 193 -9.94 16.85 6.97
C ARG A 193 -9.86 16.41 5.52
N TYR A 194 -8.97 17.05 4.78
CA TYR A 194 -8.70 16.74 3.37
C TYR A 194 -7.30 16.16 3.22
N SER A 195 -7.14 15.25 2.27
CA SER A 195 -5.85 14.70 1.88
C SER A 195 -5.72 14.69 0.37
N THR A 196 -4.53 14.98 -0.09
CA THR A 196 -4.11 14.83 -1.49
C THR A 196 -3.14 13.67 -1.67
N ALA A 197 -2.98 12.82 -0.64
CA ALA A 197 -2.14 11.63 -0.72
C ALA A 197 -2.62 10.71 -1.84
N ARG A 198 -1.69 10.23 -2.66
CA ARG A 198 -1.97 9.17 -3.61
C ARG A 198 -2.11 7.86 -2.86
N VAL A 199 -3.22 7.16 -3.04
CA VAL A 199 -3.43 5.83 -2.45
C VAL A 199 -2.99 4.77 -3.45
N VAL A 200 -2.10 3.88 -2.99
CA VAL A 200 -1.70 2.66 -3.71
C VAL A 200 -2.11 1.48 -2.86
N ALA A 201 -2.95 0.61 -3.39
CA ALA A 201 -3.39 -0.61 -2.71
C ALA A 201 -2.75 -1.85 -3.33
N ILE A 202 -2.42 -2.84 -2.51
CA ILE A 202 -1.95 -4.15 -2.96
C ILE A 202 -2.96 -5.21 -2.56
N LEU A 203 -3.35 -6.07 -3.52
CA LEU A 203 -4.11 -7.28 -3.28
C LEU A 203 -3.27 -8.51 -3.63
N ARG A 204 -3.41 -9.57 -2.82
CA ARG A 204 -2.72 -10.85 -3.02
C ARG A 204 -3.57 -11.88 -3.76
N GLN A 205 -4.81 -11.54 -4.07
CA GLN A 205 -5.75 -12.33 -4.85
C GLN A 205 -6.36 -11.48 -5.96
N PRO A 206 -6.88 -12.08 -7.03
CA PRO A 206 -7.52 -11.33 -8.11
C PRO A 206 -8.64 -10.43 -7.56
N PRO A 207 -8.69 -9.13 -7.94
CA PRO A 207 -9.65 -8.18 -7.38
C PRO A 207 -11.10 -8.65 -7.49
N ILE A 208 -11.49 -9.22 -8.65
CA ILE A 208 -12.84 -9.76 -8.87
C ILE A 208 -13.14 -10.91 -7.89
N GLN A 209 -12.18 -11.82 -7.65
CA GLN A 209 -12.36 -12.90 -6.68
C GLN A 209 -12.48 -12.37 -5.25
N ALA A 210 -11.70 -11.34 -4.90
CA ALA A 210 -11.79 -10.69 -3.61
C ALA A 210 -13.18 -10.06 -3.38
N VAL A 211 -13.76 -9.44 -4.40
CA VAL A 211 -15.12 -8.89 -4.37
C VAL A 211 -16.15 -10.01 -4.22
N MET A 212 -16.06 -11.06 -5.02
CA MET A 212 -17.00 -12.21 -4.95
C MET A 212 -16.93 -12.93 -3.60
N ALA A 213 -15.76 -12.96 -2.97
CA ALA A 213 -15.57 -13.53 -1.64
C ALA A 213 -15.99 -12.59 -0.50
N GLY A 214 -16.48 -11.39 -0.79
CA GLY A 214 -16.85 -10.38 0.21
C GLY A 214 -15.67 -9.78 0.98
N LYS A 215 -14.44 -9.99 0.52
CA LYS A 215 -13.21 -9.50 1.16
C LYS A 215 -12.78 -8.13 0.67
N PHE A 216 -13.29 -7.69 -0.47
CA PHE A 216 -12.97 -6.40 -1.06
C PHE A 216 -14.24 -5.74 -1.60
N ARG A 217 -14.44 -4.48 -1.28
CA ARG A 217 -15.64 -3.75 -1.71
C ARG A 217 -15.53 -3.34 -3.17
N ARG A 218 -16.62 -3.55 -3.91
CA ARG A 218 -16.70 -3.18 -5.32
C ARG A 218 -16.52 -1.67 -5.51
N GLU A 219 -17.05 -0.86 -4.60
CA GLU A 219 -16.96 0.59 -4.64
C GLU A 219 -15.50 1.10 -4.61
N LEU A 220 -14.58 0.35 -4.01
CA LEU A 220 -13.15 0.64 -4.07
C LEU A 220 -12.53 0.36 -5.44
N MET A 221 -13.06 -0.58 -6.20
CA MET A 221 -12.61 -0.84 -7.57
C MET A 221 -13.11 0.23 -8.54
N ASP A 222 -14.26 0.84 -8.25
CA ASP A 222 -14.94 1.78 -9.14
C ASP A 222 -14.40 3.21 -8.99
N GLN A 223 -13.53 3.47 -7.96
CA GLN A 223 -12.85 4.76 -7.74
C GLN A 223 -11.64 4.92 -8.65
#